data_d9dd47b67bc6966e55eb2d94916996bb
#
_entry.id   d9dd47b67bc6966e55eb2d94916996bb
#
_cell.length_a   1.000
_cell.length_b   1.000
_cell.length_c   1.000
_cell.angle_alpha   90.00
_cell.angle_beta   90.00
_cell.angle_gamma   90.00
#
_symmetry.space_group_name_H-M   'P 1'
#
loop_
_entity.id
_entity.type
_entity.pdbx_description
1 polymer ?
#
loop_
_entity_poly.entity_id
_entity_poly.type
_entity_poly.pdbx_seq_one_letter_code
_entity_poly.pdbx_strand_id
1 'polypeptide(L)'
;TPDLTLFPYTTLFRSEKYVSVSSYTYCNGSPIANIDVMGMFPKGIVVKHVETVVLYQAVGSANTLMGIPHEVTYYTFTESAAHLLSLAANVPITYVKNARLEEFISQPEGNCITIGGSPNNARILVSPYYLDNSKGGQDYDLWFRQFSHEVGHTKQIARDKGLTKYLLKTIAGYIKAGNHDDALREKEAEQGTKTYDAFRGFVKTHFKASVENLFKNDKLKEKDKIEQINKWWNEFKKQTSNKK
;
A
#
# COMPACT_ATOMS: atom_id res chain seq x y z
N THR A 1 -38.04 6.21 1.22
CA THR A 1 -36.79 6.77 0.71
C THR A 1 -35.67 6.23 1.57
N PRO A 2 -34.81 5.35 1.06
CA PRO A 2 -33.66 4.93 1.84
C PRO A 2 -32.74 6.14 2.01
N ASP A 3 -32.37 6.39 3.25
CA ASP A 3 -31.48 7.43 3.67
C ASP A 3 -30.09 7.15 3.07
N LEU A 4 -29.71 7.90 2.04
CA LEU A 4 -28.40 7.86 1.42
C LEU A 4 -27.36 8.55 2.32
N THR A 5 -27.38 8.26 3.61
CA THR A 5 -26.40 8.72 4.55
C THR A 5 -25.09 7.99 4.31
N LEU A 6 -24.25 8.64 3.53
CA LEU A 6 -22.82 8.77 3.75
C LEU A 6 -22.00 7.51 3.52
N PHE A 7 -21.73 7.26 2.26
CA PHE A 7 -20.49 6.57 1.94
C PHE A 7 -19.28 7.51 2.24
N PRO A 8 -18.24 7.05 2.92
CA PRO A 8 -17.06 7.85 3.22
C PRO A 8 -16.32 8.37 1.97
N TYR A 9 -16.74 7.93 0.78
CA TYR A 9 -16.16 8.32 -0.53
C TYR A 9 -16.53 9.75 -0.98
N THR A 10 -17.55 10.37 -0.42
CA THR A 10 -17.82 11.80 -0.73
C THR A 10 -16.69 12.71 -0.23
N THR A 11 -15.92 12.25 0.74
CA THR A 11 -14.75 12.98 1.25
C THR A 11 -13.55 12.89 0.29
N LEU A 12 -13.37 11.77 -0.42
CA LEU A 12 -12.33 11.61 -1.45
C LEU A 12 -12.57 12.53 -2.65
N PHE A 13 -13.82 12.65 -3.11
CA PHE A 13 -14.17 13.58 -4.20
C PHE A 13 -14.12 15.05 -3.77
N ARG A 14 -14.36 15.36 -2.48
CA ARG A 14 -14.17 16.69 -1.95
C ARG A 14 -12.71 17.10 -1.88
N SER A 15 -11.79 16.20 -1.58
CA SER A 15 -10.36 16.51 -1.49
C SER A 15 -9.77 16.89 -2.86
N GLU A 16 -10.21 16.25 -3.95
CA GLU A 16 -9.79 16.64 -5.30
C GLU A 16 -10.35 18.02 -5.73
N LYS A 17 -11.52 18.40 -5.24
CA LYS A 17 -12.13 19.69 -5.53
C LYS A 17 -11.58 20.82 -4.64
N TYR A 18 -10.95 20.49 -3.51
CA TYR A 18 -10.34 21.41 -2.56
C TYR A 18 -8.81 21.33 -2.50
N VAL A 19 -8.16 20.95 -3.62
CA VAL A 19 -6.69 21.05 -3.76
C VAL A 19 -6.18 22.49 -3.52
N SER A 20 -7.08 23.49 -3.49
CA SER A 20 -6.77 24.86 -3.11
C SER A 20 -6.87 25.16 -1.61
N VAL A 21 -7.46 24.26 -0.81
CA VAL A 21 -7.46 24.41 0.65
C VAL A 21 -6.39 23.47 1.17
N SER A 22 -5.23 24.04 1.47
CA SER A 22 -4.11 23.31 2.00
C SER A 22 -4.56 22.43 3.17
N SER A 23 -4.11 21.18 3.21
CA SER A 23 -4.20 20.31 4.38
C SER A 23 -3.63 20.99 5.65
N TYR A 24 -2.95 22.11 5.49
CA TYR A 24 -2.43 23.01 6.50
C TYR A 24 -3.51 23.72 7.33
N THR A 25 -4.67 24.04 6.76
CA THR A 25 -5.78 24.67 7.51
C THR A 25 -6.49 23.70 8.44
N TYR A 26 -6.38 22.41 8.17
CA TYR A 26 -7.01 21.37 8.99
C TYR A 26 -6.26 21.08 10.29
N CYS A 27 -4.97 21.41 10.36
CA CYS A 27 -4.09 21.08 11.48
C CYS A 27 -3.63 22.30 12.29
N ASN A 28 -4.40 23.42 12.31
CA ASN A 28 -4.04 24.63 13.06
C ASN A 28 -2.60 25.13 12.81
N GLY A 29 -2.09 25.00 11.59
CA GLY A 29 -0.78 25.50 11.22
C GLY A 29 0.41 24.74 11.80
N SER A 30 0.20 23.66 12.52
CA SER A 30 1.28 22.76 12.92
C SER A 30 1.54 21.75 11.81
N PRO A 31 2.69 21.81 11.12
CA PRO A 31 3.05 20.73 10.22
C PRO A 31 3.18 19.48 11.07
N ILE A 32 2.47 18.40 10.70
CA ILE A 32 2.81 17.05 11.13
C ILE A 32 4.11 16.67 10.37
N ALA A 33 5.07 17.57 10.41
CA ALA A 33 6.32 17.47 9.66
C ALA A 33 7.33 16.54 10.32
N ASN A 34 6.96 15.92 11.44
CA ASN A 34 7.91 15.14 12.23
C ASN A 34 7.37 13.80 12.74
N ILE A 35 6.36 13.24 12.12
CA ILE A 35 6.15 11.82 12.35
C ILE A 35 7.25 11.10 11.59
N ASP A 36 8.25 10.63 12.30
CA ASP A 36 9.26 9.74 11.76
C ASP A 36 8.60 8.38 11.46
N VAL A 37 7.93 8.32 10.32
CA VAL A 37 7.28 7.11 9.82
C VAL A 37 8.33 6.00 9.63
N MET A 38 9.62 6.30 9.56
CA MET A 38 10.70 5.32 9.55
C MET A 38 10.75 4.45 10.81
N GLY A 39 10.28 4.95 11.96
CA GLY A 39 10.11 4.12 13.16
C GLY A 39 8.90 3.20 13.10
N MET A 40 7.99 3.39 12.17
CA MET A 40 6.70 2.72 12.11
C MET A 40 6.64 1.54 11.16
N PHE A 41 7.35 1.60 10.02
CA PHE A 41 7.49 0.44 9.15
C PHE A 41 8.54 -0.53 9.71
N PRO A 42 8.32 -1.85 9.61
CA PRO A 42 9.36 -2.81 9.94
C PRO A 42 10.61 -2.58 9.10
N LYS A 43 11.75 -2.64 9.76
CA LYS A 43 13.05 -2.38 9.16
C LYS A 43 13.29 -3.29 7.94
N GLY A 44 13.84 -2.73 6.88
CA GLY A 44 14.24 -3.49 5.69
C GLY A 44 13.13 -3.83 4.71
N ILE A 45 11.91 -3.34 4.89
CA ILE A 45 10.84 -3.54 3.89
C ILE A 45 10.52 -2.29 3.06
N VAL A 46 10.84 -1.10 3.56
CA VAL A 46 10.61 0.15 2.83
C VAL A 46 11.82 1.06 2.80
N VAL A 47 11.85 1.95 1.81
CA VAL A 47 12.82 3.04 1.65
C VAL A 47 12.07 4.36 1.68
N LYS A 48 12.51 5.29 2.53
CA LYS A 48 11.95 6.65 2.64
C LYS A 48 12.46 7.53 1.50
N HIS A 49 11.56 8.32 0.96
CA HIS A 49 11.86 9.39 0.00
C HIS A 49 11.26 10.70 0.50
N VAL A 50 11.99 11.79 0.27
CA VAL A 50 11.51 13.15 0.51
C VAL A 50 11.69 13.90 -0.81
N GLU A 51 10.61 14.48 -1.33
CA GLU A 51 10.68 15.33 -2.51
C GLU A 51 10.04 16.69 -2.22
N THR A 52 10.59 17.75 -2.81
CA THR A 52 9.99 19.07 -2.72
C THR A 52 9.05 19.26 -3.90
N VAL A 53 7.78 19.48 -3.62
CA VAL A 53 6.76 19.81 -4.63
C VAL A 53 6.39 21.28 -4.50
N VAL A 54 6.11 21.95 -5.61
CA VAL A 54 5.63 23.34 -5.59
C VAL A 54 4.10 23.32 -5.69
N LEU A 55 3.44 23.72 -4.61
CA LEU A 55 1.99 23.92 -4.61
C LEU A 55 1.68 25.37 -4.96
N TYR A 56 0.76 25.58 -5.91
CA TYR A 56 0.35 26.93 -6.30
C TYR A 56 -0.88 27.34 -5.53
N GLN A 57 -0.79 28.46 -4.80
CA GLN A 57 -1.87 29.04 -4.04
C GLN A 57 -2.21 30.44 -4.58
N ALA A 58 -3.49 30.72 -4.69
CA ALA A 58 -3.95 32.09 -5.01
C ALA A 58 -3.72 33.00 -3.82
N VAL A 59 -3.03 34.10 -4.03
CA VAL A 59 -2.70 35.08 -2.99
C VAL A 59 -3.26 36.45 -3.39
N GLY A 60 -3.96 37.07 -2.44
CA GLY A 60 -4.52 38.41 -2.61
C GLY A 60 -5.75 38.48 -3.52
N SER A 61 -6.30 39.69 -3.66
CA SER A 61 -7.51 39.98 -4.43
C SER A 61 -7.33 39.86 -5.96
N ALA A 62 -6.08 39.80 -6.43
CA ALA A 62 -5.74 39.69 -7.85
C ALA A 62 -5.59 38.21 -8.32
N ASN A 63 -5.91 37.20 -7.48
CA ASN A 63 -5.72 35.79 -7.78
C ASN A 63 -4.33 35.44 -8.34
N THR A 64 -3.29 36.14 -7.87
CA THR A 64 -1.91 35.83 -8.26
C THR A 64 -1.55 34.47 -7.69
N LEU A 65 -1.12 33.54 -8.56
CA LEU A 65 -0.66 32.21 -8.13
C LEU A 65 0.78 32.34 -7.62
N MET A 66 0.97 31.98 -6.36
CA MET A 66 2.30 31.91 -5.73
C MET A 66 2.66 30.43 -5.52
N GLY A 67 3.80 30.05 -6.03
CA GLY A 67 4.36 28.72 -5.82
C GLY A 67 5.00 28.62 -4.44
N ILE A 68 4.48 27.74 -3.60
CA ILE A 68 5.01 27.48 -2.25
C ILE A 68 5.64 26.09 -2.25
N PRO A 69 6.95 25.98 -1.95
CA PRO A 69 7.58 24.67 -1.84
C PRO A 69 7.07 23.92 -0.62
N HIS A 70 6.72 22.64 -0.81
CA HIS A 70 6.33 21.72 0.25
C HIS A 70 7.16 20.45 0.17
N GLU A 71 7.62 19.97 1.30
CA GLU A 71 8.23 18.65 1.40
C GLU A 71 7.14 17.58 1.52
N VAL A 72 7.19 16.60 0.62
CA VAL A 72 6.30 15.44 0.63
C VAL A 72 7.14 14.21 0.92
N THR A 73 6.74 13.46 1.94
CA THR A 73 7.36 12.19 2.28
C THR A 73 6.51 11.04 1.72
N TYR A 74 7.15 10.12 1.03
CA TYR A 74 6.57 8.85 0.62
C TYR A 74 7.58 7.72 0.77
N TYR A 75 7.13 6.50 0.64
CA TYR A 75 7.97 5.31 0.75
C TYR A 75 7.81 4.44 -0.48
N THR A 76 8.84 3.66 -0.79
CA THR A 76 8.78 2.56 -1.76
C THR A 76 9.25 1.28 -1.08
N PHE A 77 8.90 0.14 -1.63
CA PHE A 77 9.42 -1.13 -1.12
C PHE A 77 10.91 -1.29 -1.42
N THR A 78 11.65 -1.92 -0.50
CA THR A 78 13.00 -2.42 -0.81
C THR A 78 12.93 -3.45 -1.93
N GLU A 79 14.07 -3.74 -2.57
CA GLU A 79 14.09 -4.69 -3.69
C GLU A 79 13.62 -6.09 -3.30
N SER A 80 14.06 -6.57 -2.13
CA SER A 80 13.67 -7.89 -1.64
C SER A 80 12.20 -7.95 -1.20
N ALA A 81 11.68 -6.88 -0.58
CA ALA A 81 10.27 -6.80 -0.23
C ALA A 81 9.39 -6.74 -1.48
N ALA A 82 9.74 -5.89 -2.47
CA ALA A 82 9.04 -5.84 -3.75
C ALA A 82 9.05 -7.19 -4.46
N HIS A 83 10.16 -7.92 -4.40
CA HIS A 83 10.26 -9.24 -4.99
C HIS A 83 9.31 -10.25 -4.33
N LEU A 84 9.31 -10.33 -2.99
CA LEU A 84 8.42 -11.22 -2.26
C LEU A 84 6.94 -10.90 -2.51
N LEU A 85 6.56 -9.61 -2.44
CA LEU A 85 5.20 -9.16 -2.69
C LEU A 85 4.74 -9.44 -4.13
N SER A 86 5.63 -9.25 -5.12
CA SER A 86 5.37 -9.59 -6.52
C SER A 86 5.04 -11.09 -6.68
N LEU A 87 5.80 -11.96 -6.02
CA LEU A 87 5.57 -13.39 -6.03
C LEU A 87 4.24 -13.76 -5.34
N ALA A 88 3.98 -13.21 -4.14
CA ALA A 88 2.79 -13.51 -3.35
C ALA A 88 1.50 -13.05 -4.06
N ALA A 89 1.47 -11.82 -4.55
CA ALA A 89 0.32 -11.27 -5.28
C ALA A 89 0.25 -11.74 -6.73
N ASN A 90 1.30 -12.41 -7.24
CA ASN A 90 1.45 -12.83 -8.64
C ASN A 90 1.24 -11.64 -9.60
N VAL A 91 2.01 -10.58 -9.44
CA VAL A 91 2.04 -9.37 -10.28
C VAL A 91 3.44 -9.12 -10.81
N PRO A 92 3.59 -8.38 -11.91
CA PRO A 92 4.92 -7.92 -12.35
C PRO A 92 5.63 -7.12 -11.26
N ILE A 93 6.92 -7.40 -11.04
CA ILE A 93 7.70 -6.73 -10.00
C ILE A 93 7.76 -5.21 -10.20
N THR A 94 7.65 -4.74 -11.44
CA THR A 94 7.62 -3.31 -11.77
C THR A 94 6.41 -2.59 -11.17
N TYR A 95 5.25 -3.27 -11.02
CA TYR A 95 4.08 -2.69 -10.38
C TYR A 95 4.34 -2.42 -8.89
N VAL A 96 5.08 -3.32 -8.24
CA VAL A 96 5.40 -3.21 -6.82
C VAL A 96 6.51 -2.19 -6.57
N LYS A 97 7.58 -2.23 -7.38
CA LYS A 97 8.70 -1.27 -7.26
C LYS A 97 8.29 0.19 -7.49
N ASN A 98 7.31 0.41 -8.36
CA ASN A 98 6.82 1.74 -8.70
C ASN A 98 5.65 2.20 -7.81
N ALA A 99 5.13 1.33 -6.94
CA ALA A 99 4.10 1.70 -6.00
C ALA A 99 4.68 2.63 -4.92
N ARG A 100 3.97 3.75 -4.65
CA ARG A 100 4.28 4.65 -3.55
C ARG A 100 3.40 4.33 -2.36
N LEU A 101 4.00 4.28 -1.18
CA LEU A 101 3.27 4.17 0.08
C LEU A 101 3.18 5.57 0.68
N GLU A 102 1.98 5.99 1.02
CA GLU A 102 1.70 7.31 1.55
C GLU A 102 0.80 7.20 2.79
N GLU A 103 0.97 8.09 3.74
CA GLU A 103 0.13 8.13 4.93
C GLU A 103 -1.28 8.63 4.58
N PHE A 104 -2.31 7.99 5.13
CA PHE A 104 -3.71 8.34 4.95
C PHE A 104 -4.38 8.65 6.29
N ILE A 105 -4.41 9.92 6.66
CA ILE A 105 -4.79 10.40 7.98
C ILE A 105 -6.29 10.19 8.32
N SER A 106 -7.14 9.98 7.33
CA SER A 106 -8.60 10.01 7.54
C SER A 106 -9.25 8.65 7.85
N GLN A 107 -8.46 7.58 8.00
CA GLN A 107 -9.00 6.27 8.36
C GLN A 107 -8.46 5.78 9.70
N PRO A 108 -9.27 5.82 10.78
CA PRO A 108 -8.83 5.42 12.11
C PRO A 108 -8.71 3.90 12.31
N GLU A 109 -9.26 3.07 11.42
CA GLU A 109 -9.48 1.64 11.66
C GLU A 109 -8.51 0.69 10.93
N GLY A 110 -7.32 1.15 10.59
CA GLY A 110 -6.27 0.22 10.19
C GLY A 110 -6.37 -0.38 8.78
N ASN A 111 -7.05 0.27 7.85
CA ASN A 111 -7.14 -0.16 6.48
C ASN A 111 -6.09 0.52 5.58
N CYS A 112 -5.56 -0.23 4.63
CA CYS A 112 -4.84 0.34 3.50
C CYS A 112 -5.78 0.44 2.29
N ILE A 113 -5.47 1.33 1.35
CA ILE A 113 -6.25 1.49 0.12
C ILE A 113 -5.27 1.66 -1.04
N THR A 114 -5.46 0.87 -2.09
CA THR A 114 -4.69 1.02 -3.34
C THR A 114 -5.48 1.81 -4.37
N ILE A 115 -4.90 2.91 -4.84
CA ILE A 115 -5.44 3.76 -5.91
C ILE A 115 -4.39 3.99 -6.99
N GLY A 116 -4.83 4.33 -8.19
CA GLY A 116 -3.92 4.69 -9.28
C GLY A 116 -4.59 4.68 -10.65
N GLY A 117 -4.05 5.49 -11.55
CA GLY A 117 -4.48 5.51 -12.97
C GLY A 117 -3.76 4.49 -13.83
N SER A 118 -2.62 3.98 -13.35
CA SER A 118 -1.78 2.99 -13.98
C SER A 118 -1.12 2.10 -12.91
N PRO A 119 -0.86 0.83 -13.20
CA PRO A 119 -0.18 -0.05 -12.25
C PRO A 119 1.26 0.39 -11.94
N ASN A 120 1.88 1.19 -12.83
CA ASN A 120 3.24 1.72 -12.63
C ASN A 120 3.28 3.01 -11.80
N ASN A 121 2.14 3.54 -11.39
CA ASN A 121 2.02 4.69 -10.49
C ASN A 121 0.94 4.47 -9.44
N ALA A 122 0.78 3.23 -8.99
CA ALA A 122 -0.12 2.91 -7.91
C ALA A 122 0.35 3.58 -6.61
N ARG A 123 -0.62 4.07 -5.83
CA ARG A 123 -0.40 4.61 -4.49
C ARG A 123 -1.11 3.72 -3.50
N ILE A 124 -0.40 3.27 -2.50
CA ILE A 124 -0.95 2.52 -1.39
C ILE A 124 -1.03 3.48 -0.21
N LEU A 125 -2.25 3.87 0.11
CA LEU A 125 -2.55 4.76 1.22
C LEU A 125 -2.60 3.92 2.49
N VAL A 126 -1.73 4.22 3.44
CA VAL A 126 -1.54 3.43 4.66
C VAL A 126 -2.14 4.17 5.85
N SER A 127 -3.02 3.50 6.57
CA SER A 127 -3.62 4.05 7.78
C SER A 127 -2.58 4.28 8.89
N PRO A 128 -2.70 5.37 9.67
CA PRO A 128 -1.89 5.58 10.87
C PRO A 128 -1.95 4.44 11.89
N TYR A 129 -3.01 3.65 11.88
CA TYR A 129 -3.11 2.47 12.75
C TYR A 129 -1.97 1.47 12.51
N TYR A 130 -1.63 1.20 11.24
CA TYR A 130 -0.49 0.34 10.91
C TYR A 130 0.85 1.02 11.18
N LEU A 131 0.85 2.35 11.23
CA LEU A 131 2.02 3.15 11.50
C LEU A 131 2.32 3.30 13.00
N ASP A 132 1.37 2.94 13.87
CA ASP A 132 1.54 2.99 15.33
C ASP A 132 2.19 1.69 15.84
N ASN A 133 3.44 1.78 16.26
CA ASN A 133 4.21 0.66 16.81
C ASN A 133 3.51 -0.07 17.97
N SER A 134 2.71 0.65 18.78
CA SER A 134 1.96 0.08 19.88
C SER A 134 0.84 -0.87 19.41
N LYS A 135 0.43 -0.73 18.16
CA LYS A 135 -0.69 -1.46 17.54
C LYS A 135 -0.27 -2.45 16.44
N GLY A 136 1.01 -2.79 16.33
CA GLY A 136 1.50 -3.79 15.38
C GLY A 136 2.39 -3.25 14.26
N GLY A 137 2.85 -2.00 14.33
CA GLY A 137 3.71 -1.38 13.33
C GLY A 137 5.02 -2.13 13.07
N GLN A 138 5.48 -2.98 14.01
CA GLN A 138 6.68 -3.82 13.86
C GLN A 138 6.37 -5.28 13.51
N ASP A 139 5.11 -5.63 13.27
CA ASP A 139 4.72 -6.98 12.87
C ASP A 139 4.92 -7.20 11.36
N TYR A 140 6.03 -7.85 11.00
CA TYR A 140 6.35 -8.17 9.60
C TYR A 140 5.29 -9.01 8.91
N ASP A 141 4.66 -9.93 9.63
CA ASP A 141 3.65 -10.80 9.07
C ASP A 141 2.38 -10.02 8.72
N LEU A 142 1.96 -9.13 9.61
CA LEU A 142 0.84 -8.22 9.36
C LEU A 142 1.10 -7.34 8.13
N TRP A 143 2.29 -6.75 8.04
CA TRP A 143 2.68 -5.90 6.93
C TRP A 143 2.71 -6.63 5.60
N PHE A 144 3.38 -7.79 5.53
CA PHE A 144 3.43 -8.56 4.29
C PHE A 144 2.07 -9.09 3.86
N ARG A 145 1.21 -9.50 4.79
CA ARG A 145 -0.18 -9.89 4.50
C ARG A 145 -0.95 -8.73 3.87
N GLN A 146 -0.94 -7.58 4.53
CA GLN A 146 -1.65 -6.40 4.07
C GLN A 146 -1.12 -5.93 2.71
N PHE A 147 0.21 -5.81 2.56
CA PHE A 147 0.76 -5.37 1.29
C PHE A 147 0.59 -6.39 0.17
N SER A 148 0.57 -7.69 0.46
CA SER A 148 0.24 -8.69 -0.56
C SER A 148 -1.18 -8.54 -1.08
N HIS A 149 -2.12 -8.12 -0.24
CA HIS A 149 -3.48 -7.74 -0.62
C HIS A 149 -3.48 -6.49 -1.50
N GLU A 150 -2.93 -5.39 -1.00
CA GLU A 150 -2.94 -4.10 -1.68
C GLU A 150 -2.22 -4.15 -3.05
N VAL A 151 -1.09 -4.82 -3.12
CA VAL A 151 -0.37 -5.05 -4.37
C VAL A 151 -1.21 -5.89 -5.34
N GLY A 152 -2.06 -6.79 -4.84
CA GLY A 152 -3.03 -7.54 -5.63
C GLY A 152 -3.97 -6.65 -6.46
N HIS A 153 -4.36 -5.49 -5.93
CA HIS A 153 -5.21 -4.53 -6.63
C HIS A 153 -4.54 -3.91 -7.88
N THR A 154 -3.22 -3.91 -7.97
CA THR A 154 -2.51 -3.39 -9.16
C THR A 154 -2.86 -4.13 -10.45
N LYS A 155 -3.21 -5.44 -10.38
CA LYS A 155 -3.75 -6.20 -11.53
C LYS A 155 -5.05 -5.60 -12.04
N GLN A 156 -5.89 -5.18 -11.12
CA GLN A 156 -7.22 -4.64 -11.43
C GLN A 156 -7.08 -3.27 -12.06
N ILE A 157 -6.15 -2.44 -11.55
CA ILE A 157 -5.80 -1.15 -12.15
C ILE A 157 -5.26 -1.36 -13.57
N ALA A 158 -4.37 -2.33 -13.78
CA ALA A 158 -3.82 -2.68 -15.10
C ALA A 158 -4.93 -3.12 -16.08
N ARG A 159 -5.85 -3.96 -15.62
CA ARG A 159 -7.00 -4.44 -16.41
C ARG A 159 -7.96 -3.33 -16.80
N ASP A 160 -8.20 -2.39 -15.89
CA ASP A 160 -9.19 -1.33 -16.10
C ASP A 160 -8.66 -0.12 -16.87
N LYS A 161 -7.34 0.03 -16.97
CA LYS A 161 -6.67 1.07 -17.78
C LYS A 161 -7.12 2.49 -17.43
N GLY A 162 -7.27 2.81 -16.15
CA GLY A 162 -7.59 4.15 -15.68
C GLY A 162 -8.30 4.19 -14.33
N LEU A 163 -8.03 5.25 -13.56
CA LEU A 163 -8.53 5.43 -12.19
C LEU A 163 -10.07 5.43 -12.14
N THR A 164 -10.71 6.23 -12.99
CA THR A 164 -12.18 6.34 -12.99
C THR A 164 -12.85 4.99 -13.22
N LYS A 165 -12.38 4.25 -14.23
CA LYS A 165 -12.94 2.94 -14.54
C LYS A 165 -12.68 1.92 -13.44
N TYR A 166 -11.50 1.97 -12.83
CA TYR A 166 -11.15 1.14 -11.68
C TYR A 166 -12.10 1.42 -10.51
N LEU A 167 -12.26 2.70 -10.12
CA LEU A 167 -13.12 3.10 -9.00
C LEU A 167 -14.59 2.75 -9.24
N LEU A 168 -15.13 3.06 -10.43
CA LEU A 168 -16.53 2.74 -10.75
C LEU A 168 -16.82 1.24 -10.65
N LYS A 169 -15.92 0.40 -11.15
CA LYS A 169 -16.09 -1.05 -11.05
C LYS A 169 -15.92 -1.58 -9.63
N THR A 170 -15.05 -0.97 -8.84
CA THR A 170 -14.88 -1.32 -7.42
C THR A 170 -16.14 -1.00 -6.65
N ILE A 171 -16.68 0.21 -6.78
CA ILE A 171 -17.93 0.62 -6.14
C ILE A 171 -19.10 -0.28 -6.59
N ALA A 172 -19.25 -0.52 -7.90
CA ALA A 172 -20.28 -1.41 -8.41
C ALA A 172 -20.15 -2.84 -7.85
N GLY A 173 -18.92 -3.31 -7.65
CA GLY A 173 -18.64 -4.60 -7.02
C GLY A 173 -19.12 -4.65 -5.57
N TYR A 174 -18.87 -3.62 -4.79
CA TYR A 174 -19.33 -3.53 -3.39
C TYR A 174 -20.84 -3.46 -3.29
N ILE A 175 -21.49 -2.65 -4.12
CA ILE A 175 -22.96 -2.57 -4.16
C ILE A 175 -23.57 -3.94 -4.50
N LYS A 176 -23.00 -4.63 -5.49
CA LYS A 176 -23.48 -5.95 -5.90
C LYS A 176 -23.28 -7.03 -4.84
N ALA A 177 -22.19 -6.99 -4.13
CA ALA A 177 -21.85 -7.97 -3.09
C ALA A 177 -22.58 -7.70 -1.75
N GLY A 178 -23.05 -6.47 -1.54
CA GLY A 178 -23.68 -6.02 -0.29
C GLY A 178 -22.70 -5.70 0.83
N ASN A 179 -21.44 -6.07 0.68
CA ASN A 179 -20.35 -5.72 1.60
C ASN A 179 -19.01 -5.67 0.86
N HIS A 180 -17.98 -5.18 1.55
CA HIS A 180 -16.62 -5.05 1.02
C HIS A 180 -15.98 -6.43 0.76
N ASP A 181 -16.00 -7.29 1.76
CA ASP A 181 -15.21 -8.53 1.76
C ASP A 181 -15.69 -9.57 0.74
N ASP A 182 -16.97 -9.54 0.43
CA ASP A 182 -17.56 -10.43 -0.56
C ASP A 182 -17.41 -9.95 -2.00
N ALA A 183 -16.96 -8.72 -2.20
CA ALA A 183 -16.72 -8.19 -3.53
C ALA A 183 -15.65 -9.02 -4.26
N LEU A 184 -15.91 -9.35 -5.53
CA LEU A 184 -15.02 -10.20 -6.33
C LEU A 184 -13.58 -9.67 -6.38
N ARG A 185 -13.43 -8.35 -6.38
CA ARG A 185 -12.14 -7.68 -6.43
C ARG A 185 -11.34 -7.88 -5.15
N GLU A 186 -12.01 -7.81 -4.01
CA GLU A 186 -11.39 -8.06 -2.71
C GLU A 186 -10.96 -9.53 -2.60
N LYS A 187 -11.82 -10.45 -3.02
CA LYS A 187 -11.47 -11.88 -3.08
C LYS A 187 -10.29 -12.17 -4.03
N GLU A 188 -10.18 -11.42 -5.12
CA GLU A 188 -9.03 -11.51 -6.04
C GLU A 188 -7.74 -10.97 -5.39
N ALA A 189 -7.81 -9.84 -4.69
CA ALA A 189 -6.66 -9.26 -3.98
C ALA A 189 -6.25 -10.13 -2.78
N GLU A 190 -7.23 -10.66 -2.03
CA GLU A 190 -7.02 -11.55 -0.89
C GLU A 190 -6.25 -12.84 -1.26
N GLN A 191 -6.22 -13.22 -2.52
CA GLN A 191 -5.39 -14.32 -2.98
C GLN A 191 -3.89 -14.07 -2.72
N GLY A 192 -3.44 -12.81 -2.74
CA GLY A 192 -2.08 -12.43 -2.38
C GLY A 192 -1.76 -12.75 -0.93
N THR A 193 -2.65 -12.37 0.00
CA THR A 193 -2.53 -12.68 1.43
C THR A 193 -2.47 -14.19 1.67
N LYS A 194 -3.39 -14.94 1.08
CA LYS A 194 -3.43 -16.42 1.23
C LYS A 194 -2.16 -17.08 0.71
N THR A 195 -1.63 -16.59 -0.40
CA THR A 195 -0.38 -17.10 -0.97
C THR A 195 0.81 -16.79 -0.07
N TYR A 196 0.88 -15.58 0.49
CA TYR A 196 1.93 -15.22 1.46
C TYR A 196 1.84 -16.08 2.72
N ASP A 197 0.66 -16.26 3.30
CA ASP A 197 0.46 -17.09 4.50
C ASP A 197 0.89 -18.55 4.27
N ALA A 198 0.52 -19.12 3.13
CA ALA A 198 0.94 -20.46 2.75
C ALA A 198 2.46 -20.56 2.58
N PHE A 199 3.08 -19.59 1.90
CA PHE A 199 4.53 -19.52 1.71
C PHE A 199 5.27 -19.38 3.05
N ARG A 200 4.83 -18.46 3.91
CA ARG A 200 5.41 -18.27 5.25
C ARG A 200 5.35 -19.54 6.09
N GLY A 201 4.18 -20.18 6.09
CA GLY A 201 3.99 -21.47 6.78
C GLY A 201 4.93 -22.56 6.25
N PHE A 202 5.10 -22.62 4.93
CA PHE A 202 6.05 -23.52 4.28
C PHE A 202 7.49 -23.26 4.71
N VAL A 203 7.95 -22.00 4.68
CA VAL A 203 9.30 -21.61 5.11
C VAL A 203 9.56 -22.03 6.55
N LYS A 204 8.62 -21.75 7.44
CA LYS A 204 8.71 -22.13 8.86
C LYS A 204 8.85 -23.65 9.04
N THR A 205 8.06 -24.42 8.32
CA THR A 205 8.00 -25.87 8.49
C THR A 205 9.17 -26.59 7.86
N HIS A 206 9.54 -26.24 6.62
CA HIS A 206 10.53 -26.99 5.83
C HIS A 206 11.96 -26.50 6.02
N PHE A 207 12.14 -25.21 6.21
CA PHE A 207 13.47 -24.62 6.38
C PHE A 207 13.82 -24.28 7.83
N LYS A 208 12.86 -24.42 8.76
CA LYS A 208 12.99 -23.96 10.17
C LYS A 208 13.46 -22.50 10.24
N ALA A 209 13.03 -21.69 9.28
CA ALA A 209 13.42 -20.30 9.08
C ALA A 209 12.20 -19.37 9.22
N SER A 210 12.45 -18.08 9.25
CA SER A 210 11.42 -17.04 9.31
C SER A 210 11.68 -15.99 8.23
N VAL A 211 10.62 -15.61 7.53
CA VAL A 211 10.64 -14.48 6.59
C VAL A 211 11.03 -13.19 7.33
N GLU A 212 10.49 -12.98 8.50
CA GLU A 212 10.82 -11.83 9.37
C GLU A 212 12.33 -11.75 9.66
N ASN A 213 12.95 -12.87 10.07
CA ASN A 213 14.38 -12.90 10.38
C ASN A 213 15.25 -12.59 9.16
N LEU A 214 14.80 -12.96 7.96
CA LEU A 214 15.48 -12.59 6.72
C LEU A 214 15.51 -11.07 6.53
N PHE A 215 14.38 -10.39 6.77
CA PHE A 215 14.29 -8.93 6.61
C PHE A 215 14.96 -8.17 7.75
N LYS A 216 14.91 -8.66 8.98
CA LYS A 216 15.63 -8.08 10.13
C LYS A 216 17.15 -8.18 10.04
N ASN A 217 17.66 -9.04 9.19
CA ASN A 217 19.10 -9.24 9.07
C ASN A 217 19.76 -8.14 8.22
N ASP A 218 20.29 -7.13 8.87
CA ASP A 218 20.97 -5.98 8.25
C ASP A 218 22.32 -6.35 7.59
N LYS A 219 22.88 -7.51 7.93
CA LYS A 219 24.14 -7.99 7.32
C LYS A 219 23.94 -8.55 5.93
N LEU A 220 22.71 -8.94 5.58
CA LEU A 220 22.37 -9.43 4.26
C LEU A 220 22.08 -8.29 3.30
N LYS A 221 22.72 -8.30 2.14
CA LYS A 221 22.41 -7.41 1.03
C LYS A 221 21.07 -7.79 0.39
N GLU A 222 20.43 -6.85 -0.28
CA GLU A 222 19.16 -7.07 -0.97
C GLU A 222 19.23 -8.26 -1.94
N LYS A 223 20.36 -8.38 -2.68
CA LYS A 223 20.60 -9.52 -3.58
C LYS A 223 20.54 -10.86 -2.85
N ASP A 224 21.19 -10.97 -1.70
CA ASP A 224 21.26 -12.21 -0.92
C ASP A 224 19.87 -12.59 -0.37
N LYS A 225 19.10 -11.57 0.06
CA LYS A 225 17.71 -11.77 0.47
C LYS A 225 16.84 -12.28 -0.68
N ILE A 226 16.99 -11.70 -1.88
CA ILE A 226 16.26 -12.14 -3.08
C ILE A 226 16.61 -13.58 -3.45
N GLU A 227 17.89 -13.93 -3.43
CA GLU A 227 18.34 -15.30 -3.70
C GLU A 227 17.74 -16.30 -2.70
N GLN A 228 17.70 -15.94 -1.42
CA GLN A 228 17.08 -16.77 -0.39
C GLN A 228 15.57 -16.91 -0.58
N ILE A 229 14.87 -15.82 -0.93
CA ILE A 229 13.44 -15.84 -1.24
C ILE A 229 13.19 -16.76 -2.44
N ASN A 230 13.99 -16.64 -3.51
CA ASN A 230 13.87 -17.48 -4.70
C ASN A 230 14.06 -18.97 -4.40
N LYS A 231 15.05 -19.31 -3.57
CA LYS A 231 15.28 -20.68 -3.12
C LYS A 231 14.04 -21.24 -2.42
N TRP A 232 13.51 -20.52 -1.44
CA TRP A 232 12.31 -20.94 -0.71
C TRP A 232 11.08 -21.03 -1.60
N TRP A 233 10.91 -20.05 -2.50
CA TRP A 233 9.76 -19.99 -3.39
C TRP A 233 9.72 -21.12 -4.41
N ASN A 234 10.87 -21.48 -4.96
CA ASN A 234 10.97 -22.58 -5.92
C ASN A 234 10.61 -23.93 -5.27
N GLU A 235 11.07 -24.16 -4.05
CA GLU A 235 10.69 -25.38 -3.31
C GLU A 235 9.20 -25.37 -2.92
N PHE A 236 8.68 -24.23 -2.50
CA PHE A 236 7.25 -24.06 -2.22
C PHE A 236 6.39 -24.39 -3.45
N LYS A 237 6.77 -23.89 -4.62
CA LYS A 237 6.06 -24.20 -5.88
C LYS A 237 6.12 -25.68 -6.23
N LYS A 238 7.26 -26.33 -6.12
CA LYS A 238 7.37 -27.77 -6.39
C LYS A 238 6.40 -28.59 -5.53
N GLN A 239 6.32 -28.29 -4.24
CA GLN A 239 5.44 -29.03 -3.34
C GLN A 239 3.95 -28.76 -3.59
N THR A 240 3.59 -27.53 -3.94
CA THR A 240 2.20 -27.17 -4.22
C THR A 240 1.71 -27.73 -5.56
N SER A 241 2.61 -27.89 -6.54
CA SER A 241 2.29 -28.50 -7.84
C SER A 241 2.10 -30.01 -7.75
N ASN A 242 2.80 -30.69 -6.85
CA ASN A 242 2.72 -32.15 -6.68
C ASN A 242 1.48 -32.61 -5.87
N LYS A 243 0.69 -31.67 -5.34
CA LYS A 243 -0.55 -31.95 -4.58
C LYS A 243 -1.82 -31.82 -5.43
N LYS A 244 -1.70 -31.45 -6.70
CA LYS A 244 -2.78 -31.44 -7.69
C LYS A 244 -2.74 -32.68 -8.56
#